data_2727917794ad5d726b33f3431810ab2c
#
_entry.id   2727917794ad5d726b33f3431810ab2c
#
_cell.length_a   1.000
_cell.length_b   1.000
_cell.length_c   1.000
_cell.angle_alpha   90.00
_cell.angle_beta   90.00
_cell.angle_gamma   90.00
#
_symmetry.space_group_name_H-M   'P 1'
#
loop_
_entity.id
_entity.type
_entity.pdbx_description
1 polymer ?
#
loop_
_entity_poly.entity_id
_entity_poly.type
_entity_poly.pdbx_seq_one_letter_code
_entity_poly.pdbx_strand_id
1 'polypeptide(L)'
;SRPIKQSEMEKLKARYNTLGVEIACAKDGITLFLNNANPVKELTIKQLGGIYSGKITNWKEVGGVDASIILYGRENSSGTYVYFKDNVVKTDYAPNCQTLPGTAAVVNAVKKDKYGIGYGGAAYAEGVKHCAVKKDDKSIAYLPTKENISSNKYPIARYLYMYLSSKPKGIMKEYIDWILSEEGQKVVTEVGYFPV
;
A
#
# COMPACT_ATOMS: atom_id res chain seq x y z
N SER A 1 -5.50 -0.84 8.14
CA SER A 1 -4.72 -0.90 6.91
C SER A 1 -4.09 -2.28 6.59
N ARG A 2 -4.44 -3.29 7.36
CA ARG A 2 -4.19 -4.72 7.13
C ARG A 2 -5.26 -5.53 7.85
N PRO A 3 -5.48 -6.79 7.49
CA PRO A 3 -6.28 -7.70 8.30
C PRO A 3 -5.74 -7.81 9.74
N ILE A 4 -6.61 -8.10 10.69
CA ILE A 4 -6.24 -8.35 12.07
C ILE A 4 -5.32 -9.58 12.15
N LYS A 5 -4.28 -9.52 12.97
CA LYS A 5 -3.38 -10.67 13.19
C LYS A 5 -4.01 -11.69 14.12
N GLN A 6 -3.59 -12.95 14.01
CA GLN A 6 -4.04 -14.03 14.89
C GLN A 6 -3.86 -13.67 16.38
N SER A 7 -2.70 -13.12 16.74
CA SER A 7 -2.43 -12.70 18.13
C SER A 7 -3.33 -11.55 18.62
N GLU A 8 -3.82 -10.70 17.72
CA GLU A 8 -4.78 -9.64 18.03
C GLU A 8 -6.19 -10.21 18.18
N MET A 9 -6.58 -11.19 17.34
CA MET A 9 -7.83 -11.93 17.51
C MET A 9 -7.89 -12.71 18.83
N GLU A 10 -6.78 -13.33 19.24
CA GLU A 10 -6.68 -14.01 20.52
C GLU A 10 -6.89 -13.07 21.70
N LYS A 11 -6.29 -11.86 21.65
CA LYS A 11 -6.52 -10.81 22.64
C LYS A 11 -7.99 -10.34 22.67
N LEU A 12 -8.59 -10.20 21.49
CA LEU A 12 -10.01 -9.83 21.37
C LEU A 12 -10.89 -10.91 21.99
N LYS A 13 -10.61 -12.19 21.71
CA LYS A 13 -11.31 -13.34 22.27
C LYS A 13 -11.14 -13.41 23.79
N ALA A 14 -9.92 -13.23 24.30
CA ALA A 14 -9.65 -13.24 25.74
C ALA A 14 -10.39 -12.13 26.49
N ARG A 15 -10.48 -10.93 25.90
CA ARG A 15 -11.09 -9.76 26.55
C ARG A 15 -12.62 -9.70 26.41
N TYR A 16 -13.15 -10.08 25.25
CA TYR A 16 -14.54 -9.88 24.90
C TYR A 16 -15.30 -11.15 24.55
N ASN A 17 -14.66 -12.32 24.67
CA ASN A 17 -15.21 -13.64 24.31
C ASN A 17 -15.78 -13.69 22.88
N THR A 18 -15.13 -13.00 21.91
CA THR A 18 -15.54 -12.94 20.52
C THR A 18 -14.31 -12.79 19.62
N LEU A 19 -14.40 -13.25 18.38
CA LEU A 19 -13.40 -13.00 17.34
C LEU A 19 -13.57 -11.62 16.68
N GLY A 20 -14.62 -10.89 17.08
CA GLY A 20 -14.97 -9.61 16.50
C GLY A 20 -15.76 -9.69 15.20
N VAL A 21 -16.15 -8.52 14.72
CA VAL A 21 -16.79 -8.34 13.41
C VAL A 21 -15.88 -7.49 12.56
N GLU A 22 -15.44 -8.02 11.44
CA GLU A 22 -14.65 -7.31 10.44
C GLU A 22 -15.57 -6.59 9.46
N ILE A 23 -15.31 -5.32 9.22
CA ILE A 23 -16.05 -4.47 8.28
C ILE A 23 -15.04 -3.80 7.35
N ALA A 24 -15.08 -4.14 6.08
CA ALA A 24 -14.32 -3.43 5.05
C ALA A 24 -15.00 -2.07 4.80
N CYS A 25 -14.29 -0.98 5.00
CA CYS A 25 -14.85 0.38 4.87
C CYS A 25 -14.27 1.19 3.71
N ALA A 26 -13.12 0.80 3.19
CA ALA A 26 -12.48 1.42 2.03
C ALA A 26 -11.47 0.46 1.40
N LYS A 27 -11.00 0.79 0.19
CA LYS A 27 -9.82 0.19 -0.43
C LYS A 27 -8.68 1.20 -0.48
N ASP A 28 -7.44 0.72 -0.39
CA ASP A 28 -6.21 1.50 -0.54
C ASP A 28 -5.33 0.84 -1.60
N GLY A 29 -4.82 1.64 -2.54
CA GLY A 29 -3.81 1.20 -3.49
C GLY A 29 -2.42 1.61 -2.99
N ILE A 30 -1.53 0.64 -2.77
CA ILE A 30 -0.13 0.95 -2.47
C ILE A 30 0.62 1.07 -3.78
N THR A 31 1.07 2.27 -4.08
CA THR A 31 1.82 2.55 -5.32
C THR A 31 3.32 2.67 -5.05
N LEU A 32 4.07 2.54 -6.12
CA LEU A 32 5.49 2.86 -6.18
C LEU A 32 5.64 4.27 -6.72
N PHE A 33 6.39 5.07 -5.99
CA PHE A 33 6.77 6.43 -6.38
C PHE A 33 8.14 6.40 -7.04
N LEU A 34 8.24 6.94 -8.23
CA LEU A 34 9.50 7.18 -8.94
C LEU A 34 9.63 8.67 -9.25
N ASN A 35 10.87 9.14 -9.31
CA ASN A 35 11.13 10.47 -9.83
C ASN A 35 10.67 10.58 -11.28
N ASN A 36 10.17 11.74 -11.70
CA ASN A 36 9.70 11.96 -13.06
C ASN A 36 10.78 11.73 -14.14
N ALA A 37 12.07 11.91 -13.79
CA ALA A 37 13.19 11.66 -14.68
C ALA A 37 13.59 10.17 -14.80
N ASN A 38 13.07 9.30 -13.95
CA ASN A 38 13.37 7.86 -14.03
C ASN A 38 12.65 7.24 -15.25
N PRO A 39 13.32 6.51 -16.17
CA PRO A 39 12.69 5.97 -17.38
C PRO A 39 11.81 4.74 -17.13
N VAL A 40 11.98 4.04 -15.99
CA VAL A 40 11.22 2.82 -15.67
C VAL A 40 9.73 3.15 -15.57
N LYS A 41 8.90 2.38 -16.26
CA LYS A 41 7.44 2.59 -16.34
C LYS A 41 6.66 1.54 -15.57
N GLU A 42 7.18 0.33 -15.49
CA GLU A 42 6.50 -0.82 -14.90
C GLU A 42 7.49 -1.76 -14.19
N LEU A 43 7.03 -2.43 -13.15
CA LEU A 43 7.79 -3.44 -12.41
C LEU A 43 6.88 -4.60 -12.02
N THR A 44 7.42 -5.81 -11.97
CA THR A 44 6.71 -6.97 -11.42
C THR A 44 6.79 -6.99 -9.90
N ILE A 45 5.85 -7.68 -9.23
CA ILE A 45 5.92 -7.95 -7.79
C ILE A 45 7.28 -8.59 -7.41
N LYS A 46 7.76 -9.53 -8.25
CA LYS A 46 9.06 -10.19 -8.04
C LYS A 46 10.23 -9.21 -8.09
N GLN A 47 10.24 -8.30 -9.08
CA GLN A 47 11.28 -7.25 -9.18
C GLN A 47 11.22 -6.30 -7.99
N LEU A 48 10.04 -5.87 -7.56
CA LEU A 48 9.86 -5.04 -6.36
C LEU A 48 10.39 -5.73 -5.11
N GLY A 49 10.08 -7.02 -4.93
CA GLY A 49 10.64 -7.83 -3.86
C GLY A 49 12.17 -7.90 -3.92
N GLY A 50 12.74 -8.09 -5.11
CA GLY A 50 14.18 -8.08 -5.35
C GLY A 50 14.84 -6.74 -5.03
N ILE A 51 14.22 -5.63 -5.43
CA ILE A 51 14.70 -4.27 -5.17
C ILE A 51 14.72 -4.00 -3.66
N TYR A 52 13.60 -4.18 -2.98
CA TYR A 52 13.50 -3.85 -1.55
C TYR A 52 14.21 -4.85 -0.62
N SER A 53 14.52 -6.05 -1.09
CA SER A 53 15.39 -6.99 -0.36
C SER A 53 16.89 -6.81 -0.65
N GLY A 54 17.27 -5.91 -1.58
CA GLY A 54 18.66 -5.65 -1.96
C GLY A 54 19.26 -6.68 -2.91
N LYS A 55 18.44 -7.54 -3.53
CA LYS A 55 18.89 -8.50 -4.57
C LYS A 55 19.04 -7.83 -5.94
N ILE A 56 18.25 -6.79 -6.20
CA ILE A 56 18.34 -5.92 -7.37
C ILE A 56 18.77 -4.55 -6.86
N THR A 57 19.92 -4.10 -7.25
CA THR A 57 20.56 -2.87 -6.71
C THR A 57 20.80 -1.79 -7.74
N ASN A 58 20.64 -2.12 -9.00
CA ASN A 58 20.89 -1.19 -10.12
C ASN A 58 19.66 -1.12 -11.02
N TRP A 59 19.28 0.09 -11.42
CA TRP A 59 18.12 0.32 -12.29
C TRP A 59 18.23 -0.39 -13.64
N LYS A 60 19.44 -0.62 -14.18
CA LYS A 60 19.63 -1.35 -15.45
C LYS A 60 19.09 -2.79 -15.40
N GLU A 61 19.05 -3.41 -14.23
CA GLU A 61 18.54 -4.78 -14.04
C GLU A 61 17.01 -4.88 -14.27
N VAL A 62 16.34 -3.73 -14.27
CA VAL A 62 14.89 -3.61 -14.49
C VAL A 62 14.53 -2.66 -15.64
N GLY A 63 15.44 -2.48 -16.58
CA GLY A 63 15.22 -1.69 -17.79
C GLY A 63 15.39 -0.17 -17.64
N GLY A 64 16.01 0.26 -16.55
CA GLY A 64 16.38 1.65 -16.30
C GLY A 64 17.82 1.99 -16.72
N VAL A 65 18.31 3.13 -16.24
CA VAL A 65 19.67 3.61 -16.46
C VAL A 65 20.68 2.84 -15.60
N ASP A 66 21.95 2.87 -15.96
CA ASP A 66 23.02 2.30 -15.12
C ASP A 66 23.30 3.22 -13.93
N ALA A 67 22.55 3.00 -12.85
CA ALA A 67 22.67 3.74 -11.60
C ALA A 67 22.12 2.90 -10.43
N SER A 68 22.69 3.08 -9.26
CA SER A 68 22.23 2.42 -8.04
C SER A 68 20.84 2.87 -7.65
N ILE A 69 20.01 1.93 -7.18
CA ILE A 69 18.68 2.21 -6.67
C ILE A 69 18.77 2.71 -5.22
N ILE A 70 18.16 3.84 -4.92
CA ILE A 70 18.05 4.38 -3.57
C ILE A 70 16.66 4.05 -3.02
N LEU A 71 16.62 3.34 -1.88
CA LEU A 71 15.40 2.80 -1.31
C LEU A 71 14.84 3.73 -0.23
N TYR A 72 13.61 4.14 -0.40
CA TYR A 72 12.82 4.88 0.59
C TYR A 72 11.64 4.04 1.05
N GLY A 73 11.53 3.82 2.35
CA GLY A 73 10.48 3.02 2.97
C GLY A 73 9.78 3.78 4.08
N ARG A 74 8.78 3.11 4.67
CA ARG A 74 8.03 3.60 5.82
C ARG A 74 8.61 3.04 7.12
N GLU A 75 8.35 3.73 8.20
CA GLU A 75 8.65 3.26 9.56
C GLU A 75 7.97 1.90 9.85
N ASN A 76 8.58 1.07 10.69
CA ASN A 76 8.12 -0.28 10.99
C ASN A 76 6.77 -0.35 11.74
N SER A 77 6.35 0.74 12.39
CA SER A 77 5.02 0.89 13.00
C SER A 77 3.90 1.10 11.96
N SER A 78 4.26 1.42 10.71
CA SER A 78 3.31 1.66 9.63
C SER A 78 2.62 0.38 9.15
N GLY A 79 1.29 0.37 9.09
CA GLY A 79 0.55 -0.72 8.46
C GLY A 79 0.89 -0.90 6.97
N THR A 80 1.34 0.16 6.29
CA THR A 80 1.82 0.08 4.90
C THR A 80 3.16 -0.63 4.81
N TYR A 81 4.08 -0.37 5.75
CA TYR A 81 5.34 -1.11 5.87
C TYR A 81 5.09 -2.62 6.04
N VAL A 82 4.24 -2.99 7.01
CA VAL A 82 3.93 -4.41 7.28
C VAL A 82 3.29 -5.06 6.07
N TYR A 83 2.28 -4.43 5.47
CA TYR A 83 1.61 -4.98 4.30
C TYR A 83 2.57 -5.17 3.12
N PHE A 84 3.41 -4.18 2.81
CA PHE A 84 4.36 -4.24 1.69
C PHE A 84 5.44 -5.30 1.94
N LYS A 85 5.91 -5.44 3.19
CA LYS A 85 6.81 -6.51 3.60
C LYS A 85 6.20 -7.89 3.33
N ASP A 86 5.00 -8.12 3.81
CA ASP A 86 4.37 -9.45 3.80
C ASP A 86 3.90 -9.87 2.38
N ASN A 87 3.49 -8.91 1.55
CA ASN A 87 2.88 -9.21 0.25
C ASN A 87 3.81 -8.99 -0.95
N VAL A 88 4.80 -8.12 -0.83
CA VAL A 88 5.70 -7.75 -1.94
C VAL A 88 7.13 -8.21 -1.68
N VAL A 89 7.73 -7.78 -0.58
CA VAL A 89 9.15 -8.10 -0.26
C VAL A 89 9.32 -9.55 0.14
N LYS A 90 8.42 -10.07 0.99
CA LYS A 90 8.34 -11.46 1.47
C LYS A 90 9.58 -11.93 2.25
N THR A 91 10.42 -11.00 2.66
CA THR A 91 11.62 -11.19 3.47
C THR A 91 11.91 -9.88 4.21
N ASP A 92 13.09 -9.72 4.79
CA ASP A 92 13.50 -8.46 5.37
C ASP A 92 13.84 -7.43 4.31
N TYR A 93 13.64 -6.16 4.63
CA TYR A 93 14.11 -5.06 3.80
C TYR A 93 15.63 -5.02 3.79
N ALA A 94 16.19 -4.53 2.70
CA ALA A 94 17.62 -4.26 2.61
C ALA A 94 18.06 -3.30 3.72
N PRO A 95 19.23 -3.53 4.36
CA PRO A 95 19.70 -2.69 5.48
C PRO A 95 19.86 -1.21 5.13
N ASN A 96 20.10 -0.90 3.85
CA ASN A 96 20.24 0.46 3.32
C ASN A 96 18.90 1.12 2.95
N CYS A 97 17.75 0.48 3.21
CA CYS A 97 16.45 1.09 3.00
C CYS A 97 16.23 2.20 4.04
N GLN A 98 16.13 3.44 3.57
CA GLN A 98 15.91 4.61 4.43
C GLN A 98 14.45 4.65 4.87
N THR A 99 14.21 4.55 6.17
CA THR A 99 12.86 4.61 6.75
C THR A 99 12.47 6.04 7.08
N LEU A 100 11.30 6.47 6.59
CA LEU A 100 10.82 7.85 6.72
C LEU A 100 9.44 7.89 7.41
N PRO A 101 9.17 8.94 8.21
CA PRO A 101 7.91 9.10 8.89
C PRO A 101 6.82 9.58 7.91
N GLY A 102 5.83 8.73 7.68
CA GLY A 102 4.71 9.06 6.82
C GLY A 102 4.99 8.99 5.31
N THR A 103 3.92 8.84 4.52
CA THR A 103 4.01 8.73 3.05
C THR A 103 4.48 10.03 2.39
N ALA A 104 4.08 11.18 2.93
CA ALA A 104 4.52 12.48 2.39
C ALA A 104 6.04 12.66 2.42
N ALA A 105 6.70 12.19 3.50
CA ALA A 105 8.17 12.23 3.58
C ALA A 105 8.83 11.35 2.52
N VAL A 106 8.27 10.16 2.25
CA VAL A 106 8.74 9.26 1.18
C VAL A 106 8.60 9.94 -0.19
N VAL A 107 7.46 10.52 -0.48
CA VAL A 107 7.23 11.24 -1.76
C VAL A 107 8.20 12.40 -1.92
N ASN A 108 8.41 13.20 -0.87
CA ASN A 108 9.35 14.31 -0.90
C ASN A 108 10.81 13.87 -1.13
N ALA A 109 11.22 12.73 -0.58
CA ALA A 109 12.54 12.17 -0.81
C ALA A 109 12.70 11.73 -2.28
N VAL A 110 11.76 10.95 -2.81
CA VAL A 110 11.77 10.50 -4.21
C VAL A 110 11.70 11.66 -5.20
N LYS A 111 10.95 12.72 -4.89
CA LYS A 111 10.87 13.93 -5.72
C LYS A 111 12.24 14.59 -5.93
N LYS A 112 13.11 14.53 -4.93
CA LYS A 112 14.46 15.13 -4.95
C LYS A 112 15.55 14.19 -5.48
N ASP A 113 15.26 12.89 -5.55
CA ASP A 113 16.24 11.86 -5.93
C ASP A 113 15.79 11.12 -7.19
N LYS A 114 16.48 11.38 -8.31
CA LYS A 114 16.17 10.77 -9.62
C LYS A 114 16.36 9.25 -9.65
N TYR A 115 17.12 8.69 -8.72
CA TYR A 115 17.38 7.26 -8.60
C TYR A 115 16.62 6.59 -7.45
N GLY A 116 15.81 7.39 -6.75
CA GLY A 116 14.99 6.94 -5.64
C GLY A 116 13.77 6.14 -6.08
N ILE A 117 13.40 5.16 -5.26
CA ILE A 117 12.11 4.48 -5.30
C ILE A 117 11.49 4.52 -3.90
N GLY A 118 10.21 4.83 -3.82
CA GLY A 118 9.43 4.82 -2.60
C GLY A 118 8.10 4.09 -2.77
N TYR A 119 7.40 3.81 -1.68
CA TYR A 119 6.05 3.25 -1.72
C TYR A 119 5.13 3.89 -0.68
N GLY A 120 3.83 3.91 -0.99
CA GLY A 120 2.81 4.44 -0.10
C GLY A 120 1.43 4.46 -0.74
N GLY A 121 0.45 5.09 -0.08
CA GLY A 121 -0.90 5.24 -0.62
C GLY A 121 -0.92 6.07 -1.89
N ALA A 122 -1.71 5.65 -2.88
CA ALA A 122 -1.76 6.26 -4.21
C ALA A 122 -2.16 7.75 -4.18
N ALA A 123 -2.95 8.17 -3.20
CA ALA A 123 -3.36 9.57 -3.02
C ALA A 123 -2.22 10.57 -2.80
N TYR A 124 -1.03 10.09 -2.43
CA TYR A 124 0.10 10.95 -2.05
C TYR A 124 1.08 11.28 -3.18
N ALA A 125 0.86 10.82 -4.41
CA ALA A 125 1.83 10.89 -5.51
C ALA A 125 1.98 12.28 -6.17
N GLU A 126 1.90 13.34 -5.40
CA GLU A 126 2.07 14.70 -5.93
C GLU A 126 3.54 15.01 -6.28
N GLY A 127 3.78 15.33 -7.55
CA GLY A 127 5.10 15.71 -8.06
C GLY A 127 6.07 14.54 -8.29
N VAL A 128 5.59 13.30 -8.22
CA VAL A 128 6.28 12.07 -8.60
C VAL A 128 5.40 11.25 -9.54
N LYS A 129 5.97 10.29 -10.24
CA LYS A 129 5.17 9.39 -11.07
C LYS A 129 4.87 8.08 -10.38
N HIS A 130 3.71 7.52 -10.68
CA HIS A 130 3.38 6.14 -10.37
C HIS A 130 4.14 5.18 -11.30
N CYS A 131 4.68 4.11 -10.74
CA CYS A 131 5.14 2.97 -11.51
C CYS A 131 4.00 1.97 -11.65
N ALA A 132 3.71 1.51 -12.86
CA ALA A 132 2.73 0.46 -13.06
C ALA A 132 3.24 -0.87 -12.50
N VAL A 133 2.33 -1.71 -12.02
CA VAL A 133 2.71 -2.97 -11.38
C VAL A 133 2.10 -4.15 -12.14
N LYS A 134 2.95 -5.14 -12.41
CA LYS A 134 2.61 -6.45 -12.94
C LYS A 134 2.58 -7.48 -11.82
N LYS A 135 1.64 -8.40 -11.87
CA LYS A 135 1.62 -9.54 -10.97
C LYS A 135 2.82 -10.46 -11.21
N ASP A 136 3.13 -10.70 -12.47
CA ASP A 136 4.24 -11.52 -12.97
C ASP A 136 4.66 -11.05 -14.38
N ASP A 137 5.64 -11.72 -14.99
CA ASP A 137 6.19 -11.34 -16.30
C ASP A 137 5.18 -11.48 -17.47
N LYS A 138 4.14 -12.29 -17.30
CA LYS A 138 3.10 -12.54 -18.32
C LYS A 138 1.87 -11.66 -18.15
N SER A 139 1.74 -11.00 -17.01
CA SER A 139 0.59 -10.18 -16.65
C SER A 139 0.67 -8.79 -17.29
N ILE A 140 -0.49 -8.16 -17.48
CA ILE A 140 -0.58 -6.75 -17.86
C ILE A 140 -0.16 -5.88 -16.67
N ALA A 141 0.54 -4.78 -16.95
CA ALA A 141 0.88 -3.76 -15.97
C ALA A 141 -0.32 -2.84 -15.71
N TYR A 142 -0.63 -2.60 -14.46
CA TYR A 142 -1.70 -1.69 -14.07
C TYR A 142 -1.17 -0.53 -13.23
N LEU A 143 -1.68 0.67 -13.50
CA LEU A 143 -1.52 1.83 -12.63
C LEU A 143 -2.57 1.78 -11.50
N PRO A 144 -2.31 2.40 -10.35
CA PRO A 144 -3.22 2.44 -9.20
C PRO A 144 -4.38 3.43 -9.41
N THR A 145 -5.10 3.30 -10.52
CA THR A 145 -6.28 4.10 -10.80
C THR A 145 -7.50 3.58 -10.01
N LYS A 146 -8.49 4.44 -9.81
CA LYS A 146 -9.75 4.06 -9.16
C LYS A 146 -10.35 2.81 -9.81
N GLU A 147 -10.42 2.78 -11.14
CA GLU A 147 -10.95 1.65 -11.89
C GLU A 147 -10.18 0.34 -11.64
N ASN A 148 -8.84 0.39 -11.71
CA ASN A 148 -7.99 -0.78 -11.52
C ASN A 148 -8.01 -1.30 -10.10
N ILE A 149 -8.14 -0.42 -9.10
CA ILE A 149 -8.23 -0.80 -7.68
C ILE A 149 -9.62 -1.37 -7.36
N SER A 150 -10.69 -0.71 -7.81
CA SER A 150 -12.07 -1.16 -7.57
C SER A 150 -12.33 -2.51 -8.24
N SER A 151 -11.82 -2.73 -9.46
CA SER A 151 -11.95 -4.01 -10.20
C SER A 151 -10.94 -5.09 -9.79
N ASN A 152 -10.12 -4.85 -8.76
CA ASN A 152 -9.06 -5.75 -8.28
C ASN A 152 -8.01 -6.14 -9.35
N LYS A 153 -7.85 -5.34 -10.40
CA LYS A 153 -6.80 -5.51 -11.42
C LYS A 153 -5.43 -5.08 -10.91
N TYR A 154 -5.38 -4.02 -10.08
CA TYR A 154 -4.14 -3.53 -9.50
C TYR A 154 -3.63 -4.49 -8.42
N PRO A 155 -2.40 -5.05 -8.53
CA PRO A 155 -2.01 -6.19 -7.71
C PRO A 155 -1.66 -5.85 -6.26
N ILE A 156 -1.42 -4.57 -5.92
CA ILE A 156 -1.05 -4.13 -4.56
C ILE A 156 -2.18 -3.25 -4.00
N ALA A 157 -3.39 -3.79 -3.98
CA ALA A 157 -4.55 -3.18 -3.33
C ALA A 157 -4.91 -3.95 -2.06
N ARG A 158 -5.47 -3.23 -1.10
CA ARG A 158 -5.91 -3.81 0.18
C ARG A 158 -7.17 -3.12 0.66
N TYR A 159 -7.94 -3.84 1.49
CA TYR A 159 -9.03 -3.23 2.24
C TYR A 159 -8.51 -2.49 3.48
N LEU A 160 -9.21 -1.44 3.84
CA LEU A 160 -9.14 -0.81 5.14
C LEU A 160 -10.32 -1.35 5.97
N TYR A 161 -10.02 -1.78 7.18
CA TYR A 161 -10.98 -2.48 8.03
C TYR A 161 -11.26 -1.71 9.31
N MET A 162 -12.51 -1.80 9.75
CA MET A 162 -12.94 -1.55 11.13
C MET A 162 -13.21 -2.88 11.80
N TYR A 163 -12.83 -3.00 13.06
CA TYR A 163 -13.07 -4.20 13.87
C TYR A 163 -13.91 -3.83 15.08
N LEU A 164 -15.04 -4.50 15.26
CA LEU A 164 -15.93 -4.34 16.39
C LEU A 164 -15.90 -5.57 17.27
N SER A 165 -16.07 -5.40 18.59
CA SER A 165 -16.15 -6.53 19.53
C SER A 165 -17.45 -7.32 19.43
N SER A 166 -18.50 -6.75 18.79
CA SER A 166 -19.81 -7.40 18.60
C SER A 166 -20.49 -6.86 17.35
N LYS A 167 -21.57 -7.49 16.91
CA LYS A 167 -22.41 -6.97 15.83
C LYS A 167 -22.91 -5.57 16.17
N PRO A 168 -22.79 -4.60 15.26
CA PRO A 168 -23.19 -3.22 15.53
C PRO A 168 -24.71 -3.12 15.78
N LYS A 169 -25.09 -2.33 16.79
CA LYS A 169 -26.49 -2.04 17.17
C LYS A 169 -26.61 -0.56 17.52
N GLY A 170 -27.85 0.00 17.44
CA GLY A 170 -28.12 1.40 17.76
C GLY A 170 -27.19 2.36 16.99
N ILE A 171 -26.71 3.38 17.65
CA ILE A 171 -25.81 4.42 17.07
C ILE A 171 -24.60 3.82 16.35
N MET A 172 -24.02 2.75 16.87
CA MET A 172 -22.87 2.09 16.20
C MET A 172 -23.30 1.51 14.85
N LYS A 173 -24.50 0.93 14.74
CA LYS A 173 -25.01 0.44 13.46
C LYS A 173 -25.28 1.59 12.49
N GLU A 174 -25.91 2.67 12.95
CA GLU A 174 -26.16 3.86 12.14
C GLU A 174 -24.86 4.46 11.60
N TYR A 175 -23.82 4.55 12.43
CA TYR A 175 -22.50 5.02 12.01
C TYR A 175 -21.85 4.13 10.95
N ILE A 176 -21.92 2.81 11.11
CA ILE A 176 -21.39 1.86 10.12
C ILE A 176 -22.21 1.91 8.82
N ASP A 177 -23.52 1.96 8.92
CA ASP A 177 -24.41 2.06 7.75
C ASP A 177 -24.12 3.35 6.97
N TRP A 178 -23.87 4.48 7.68
CA TRP A 178 -23.49 5.74 7.03
C TRP A 178 -22.11 5.63 6.35
N ILE A 179 -21.11 5.05 7.00
CA ILE A 179 -19.77 4.84 6.37
C ILE A 179 -19.91 4.05 5.07
N LEU A 180 -20.77 3.04 5.05
CA LEU A 180 -20.97 2.16 3.88
C LEU A 180 -21.99 2.73 2.88
N SER A 181 -22.69 3.81 3.22
CA SER A 181 -23.61 4.48 2.31
C SER A 181 -22.90 5.20 1.18
N GLU A 182 -23.63 5.60 0.14
CA GLU A 182 -23.11 6.40 -0.97
C GLU A 182 -22.44 7.70 -0.49
N GLU A 183 -23.03 8.37 0.51
CA GLU A 183 -22.49 9.58 1.12
C GLU A 183 -21.15 9.31 1.83
N GLY A 184 -21.08 8.31 2.68
CA GLY A 184 -19.85 7.93 3.37
C GLY A 184 -18.76 7.48 2.40
N GLN A 185 -19.09 6.75 1.34
CA GLN A 185 -18.15 6.32 0.31
C GLN A 185 -17.69 7.48 -0.61
N LYS A 186 -18.48 8.54 -0.72
CA LYS A 186 -18.03 9.80 -1.35
C LYS A 186 -16.93 10.46 -0.53
N VAL A 187 -17.09 10.55 0.81
CA VAL A 187 -16.04 11.04 1.71
C VAL A 187 -14.77 10.19 1.62
N VAL A 188 -14.91 8.85 1.55
CA VAL A 188 -13.76 7.94 1.31
C VAL A 188 -12.98 8.35 0.05
N THR A 189 -13.69 8.71 -1.02
CA THR A 189 -13.07 9.14 -2.28
C THR A 189 -12.40 10.52 -2.15
N GLU A 190 -13.04 11.46 -1.46
CA GLU A 190 -12.52 12.81 -1.24
C GLU A 190 -11.22 12.83 -0.44
N VAL A 191 -11.04 11.90 0.50
CA VAL A 191 -9.79 11.74 1.26
C VAL A 191 -8.74 10.86 0.55
N GLY A 192 -8.99 10.48 -0.71
CA GLY A 192 -8.03 9.80 -1.57
C GLY A 192 -7.96 8.28 -1.45
N TYR A 193 -8.95 7.66 -0.80
CA TYR A 193 -9.14 6.20 -0.83
C TYR A 193 -10.17 5.79 -1.89
N PHE A 194 -10.42 4.49 -1.97
CA PHE A 194 -11.31 3.93 -2.98
C PHE A 194 -12.51 3.25 -2.31
N PRO A 195 -13.71 3.38 -2.87
CA PRO A 195 -14.91 2.75 -2.32
C PRO A 195 -14.81 1.22 -2.28
N VAL A 196 -15.55 0.60 -1.36
CA VAL A 196 -15.73 -0.85 -1.28
C VAL A 196 -16.81 -1.34 -2.24
#